data_e5c26577d29eeeed4851ebe1855693ca
#
_entry.id   e5c26577d29eeeed4851ebe1855693ca
#
_cell.length_a   1.000
_cell.length_b   1.000
_cell.length_c   1.000
_cell.angle_alpha   90.00
_cell.angle_beta   90.00
_cell.angle_gamma   90.00
#
_symmetry.space_group_name_H-M   'P 1'
#
loop_
_entity.id
_entity.type
_entity.pdbx_description
1 polymer ?
#
loop_
_entity_poly.entity_id
_entity_poly.type
_entity_poly.pdbx_seq_one_letter_code
_entity_poly.pdbx_strand_id
1 'polypeptide(L)'
;MKICAITMVHRDYWALAQWYRHYGGHLGHRNLFVISHGYDAEIANICPEASIITVPREELLHFDRVRMRLMNDFQSGLGNMYDWVIQTDADELVCFNPDTYRSFADLFAQTSAPAIFGLGLNLAEIDGDGPMKAGDNVLPCRKVACVTGNYSKAWAVRKSLPLRWHGVFC
;
A
#
# COMPACT_ATOMS: atom_id res chain seq x y z
N MET A 1 -3.14 -18.88 -5.57
CA MET A 1 -3.55 -17.78 -4.67
C MET A 1 -3.46 -16.48 -5.46
N LYS A 2 -4.54 -15.70 -5.53
CA LYS A 2 -4.59 -14.39 -6.18
C LYS A 2 -4.44 -13.30 -5.14
N ILE A 3 -3.51 -12.39 -5.34
CA ILE A 3 -3.20 -11.29 -4.41
C ILE A 3 -3.22 -9.98 -5.19
N CYS A 4 -3.83 -8.94 -4.66
CA CYS A 4 -3.74 -7.59 -5.21
C CYS A 4 -3.33 -6.58 -4.16
N ALA A 5 -2.93 -5.40 -4.61
CA ALA A 5 -2.70 -4.25 -3.74
C ALA A 5 -3.51 -3.06 -4.19
N ILE A 6 -4.00 -2.27 -3.22
CA ILE A 6 -4.77 -1.06 -3.45
C ILE A 6 -4.21 0.09 -2.62
N THR A 7 -4.14 1.26 -3.24
CA THR A 7 -3.79 2.53 -2.59
C THR A 7 -4.67 3.67 -3.08
N MET A 8 -4.68 4.77 -2.34
CA MET A 8 -5.29 6.04 -2.76
C MET A 8 -4.24 7.14 -2.72
N VAL A 9 -4.20 7.97 -3.76
CA VAL A 9 -3.18 9.01 -3.92
C VAL A 9 -3.75 10.33 -4.43
N HIS A 10 -3.13 11.43 -4.02
CA HIS A 10 -3.32 12.76 -4.59
C HIS A 10 -1.96 13.44 -4.74
N ARG A 11 -1.47 13.53 -5.99
CA ARG A 11 -0.24 14.25 -6.39
C ARG A 11 1.06 13.87 -5.66
N ASP A 12 1.09 12.76 -4.96
CA ASP A 12 2.32 12.20 -4.39
C ASP A 12 2.96 11.22 -5.39
N TYR A 13 3.53 11.77 -6.44
CA TYR A 13 4.05 10.99 -7.56
C TYR A 13 5.28 10.17 -7.19
N TRP A 14 6.13 10.70 -6.32
CA TRP A 14 7.32 9.98 -5.87
C TRP A 14 6.95 8.75 -5.05
N ALA A 15 6.08 8.89 -4.07
CA ALA A 15 5.61 7.78 -3.25
C ALA A 15 4.86 6.76 -4.11
N LEU A 16 3.98 7.21 -5.00
CA LEU A 16 3.27 6.33 -5.92
C LEU A 16 4.20 5.52 -6.82
N ALA A 17 5.29 6.12 -7.32
CA ALA A 17 6.28 5.41 -8.13
C ALA A 17 7.01 4.33 -7.33
N GLN A 18 7.34 4.59 -6.04
CA GLN A 18 7.91 3.59 -5.14
C GLN A 18 6.91 2.44 -4.90
N TRP A 19 5.67 2.79 -4.59
CA TRP A 19 4.59 1.83 -4.36
C TRP A 19 4.34 0.94 -5.57
N TYR A 20 4.21 1.53 -6.75
CA TYR A 20 3.97 0.83 -8.01
C TYR A 20 5.09 -0.16 -8.33
N ARG A 21 6.35 0.26 -8.19
CA ARG A 21 7.52 -0.59 -8.39
C ARG A 21 7.57 -1.73 -7.39
N HIS A 22 7.39 -1.42 -6.11
CA HIS A 22 7.48 -2.40 -5.02
C HIS A 22 6.42 -3.50 -5.17
N TYR A 23 5.16 -3.12 -5.16
CA TYR A 23 4.09 -4.10 -5.24
C TYR A 23 3.96 -4.73 -6.62
N GLY A 24 4.26 -3.99 -7.69
CA GLY A 24 4.29 -4.54 -9.05
C GLY A 24 5.33 -5.63 -9.25
N GLY A 25 6.52 -5.46 -8.65
CA GLY A 25 7.57 -6.47 -8.65
C GLY A 25 7.19 -7.76 -7.91
N HIS A 26 6.38 -7.66 -6.87
CA HIS A 26 5.95 -8.81 -6.08
C HIS A 26 4.68 -9.49 -6.59
N LEU A 27 3.73 -8.72 -7.11
CA LEU A 27 2.37 -9.18 -7.41
C LEU A 27 2.05 -9.21 -8.91
N GLY A 28 2.87 -8.53 -9.71
CA GLY A 28 2.56 -8.19 -11.10
C GLY A 28 1.71 -6.90 -11.18
N HIS A 29 2.09 -5.97 -12.05
CA HIS A 29 1.53 -4.63 -12.14
C HIS A 29 0.02 -4.60 -12.42
N ARG A 30 -0.52 -5.61 -13.13
CA ARG A 30 -1.96 -5.74 -13.41
C ARG A 30 -2.83 -6.11 -12.19
N ASN A 31 -2.21 -6.49 -11.08
CA ASN A 31 -2.88 -6.75 -9.81
C ASN A 31 -2.86 -5.53 -8.87
N LEU A 32 -2.51 -4.35 -9.39
CA LEU A 32 -2.45 -3.10 -8.65
C LEU A 32 -3.66 -2.24 -8.96
N PHE A 33 -4.23 -1.63 -7.93
CA PHE A 33 -5.38 -0.73 -8.00
C PHE A 33 -5.01 0.60 -7.37
N VAL A 34 -5.17 1.68 -8.13
CA VAL A 34 -4.86 3.04 -7.69
C VAL A 34 -6.14 3.86 -7.72
N ILE A 35 -6.54 4.39 -6.57
CA ILE A 35 -7.63 5.36 -6.48
C ILE A 35 -7.03 6.75 -6.58
N SER A 36 -7.29 7.41 -7.69
CA SER A 36 -6.91 8.80 -7.92
C SER A 36 -7.92 9.74 -7.27
N HIS A 37 -7.50 10.50 -6.28
CA HIS A 37 -8.33 11.53 -5.65
C HIS A 37 -8.32 12.82 -6.47
N GLY A 38 -9.23 12.92 -7.39
CA GLY A 38 -9.28 13.86 -8.50
C GLY A 38 -8.68 13.27 -9.78
N TYR A 39 -9.09 13.82 -10.93
CA TYR A 39 -8.49 13.43 -12.21
C TYR A 39 -7.03 13.91 -12.29
N ASP A 40 -6.15 12.99 -12.65
CA ASP A 40 -4.73 13.27 -12.78
C ASP A 40 -4.10 12.31 -13.80
N ALA A 41 -3.73 12.84 -14.97
CA ALA A 41 -3.15 12.06 -16.06
C ALA A 41 -1.76 11.49 -15.72
N GLU A 42 -1.01 12.14 -14.80
CA GLU A 42 0.32 11.70 -14.41
C GLU A 42 0.30 10.35 -13.69
N ILE A 43 -0.79 10.03 -12.99
CA ILE A 43 -0.96 8.72 -12.35
C ILE A 43 -0.92 7.58 -13.39
N ALA A 44 -1.52 7.78 -14.57
CA ALA A 44 -1.47 6.78 -15.64
C ALA A 44 -0.08 6.63 -16.24
N ASN A 45 0.71 7.70 -16.30
CA ASN A 45 2.10 7.65 -16.74
C ASN A 45 2.98 6.86 -15.76
N ILE A 46 2.75 7.03 -14.47
CA ILE A 46 3.50 6.34 -13.40
C ILE A 46 3.08 4.87 -13.29
N CYS A 47 1.78 4.59 -13.43
CA CYS A 47 1.18 3.27 -13.22
C CYS A 47 0.49 2.72 -14.47
N PRO A 48 1.20 2.53 -15.60
CA PRO A 48 0.58 2.25 -16.91
C PRO A 48 -0.18 0.93 -17.00
N GLU A 49 0.12 -0.04 -16.14
CA GLU A 49 -0.56 -1.35 -16.13
C GLU A 49 -1.53 -1.52 -14.95
N ALA A 50 -1.58 -0.57 -14.02
CA ALA A 50 -2.52 -0.64 -12.89
C ALA A 50 -3.95 -0.29 -13.31
N SER A 51 -4.92 -0.82 -12.57
CA SER A 51 -6.30 -0.34 -12.67
C SER A 51 -6.45 0.98 -11.91
N ILE A 52 -6.80 2.05 -12.62
CA ILE A 52 -6.95 3.39 -12.04
C ILE A 52 -8.44 3.73 -11.93
N ILE A 53 -8.88 4.12 -10.75
CA ILE A 53 -10.24 4.56 -10.46
C ILE A 53 -10.16 6.01 -9.98
N THR A 54 -10.79 6.92 -10.72
CA THR A 54 -10.84 8.33 -10.33
C THR A 54 -12.08 8.60 -9.48
N VAL A 55 -11.90 9.20 -8.31
CA VAL A 55 -12.97 9.71 -7.47
C VAL A 55 -12.93 11.25 -7.45
N PRO A 56 -14.07 11.94 -7.30
CA PRO A 56 -14.09 13.40 -7.26
C PRO A 56 -13.19 13.96 -6.17
N ARG A 57 -12.51 15.07 -6.47
CA ARG A 57 -11.77 15.87 -5.49
C ARG A 57 -12.70 16.90 -4.90
N GLU A 58 -13.16 16.63 -3.69
CA GLU A 58 -14.03 17.53 -2.95
C GLU A 58 -13.43 17.84 -1.58
N GLU A 59 -13.70 19.01 -1.04
CA GLU A 59 -13.41 19.33 0.36
C GLU A 59 -14.45 18.65 1.24
N LEU A 60 -14.06 17.56 1.85
CA LEU A 60 -14.93 16.78 2.72
C LEU A 60 -14.59 17.03 4.19
N LEU A 61 -15.60 17.34 4.97
CA LEU A 61 -15.47 17.35 6.42
C LEU A 61 -15.09 15.92 6.89
N HIS A 62 -14.06 15.81 7.73
CA HIS A 62 -13.51 14.51 8.17
C HIS A 62 -13.03 13.62 7.01
N PHE A 63 -12.27 14.20 6.08
CA PHE A 63 -11.77 13.52 4.88
C PHE A 63 -11.16 12.13 5.17
N ASP A 64 -10.31 12.01 6.18
CA ASP A 64 -9.67 10.72 6.50
C ASP A 64 -10.68 9.61 6.81
N ARG A 65 -11.76 9.93 7.51
CA ARG A 65 -12.82 8.95 7.79
C ARG A 65 -13.54 8.52 6.52
N VAL A 66 -13.82 9.46 5.62
CA VAL A 66 -14.47 9.17 4.32
C VAL A 66 -13.52 8.34 3.45
N ARG A 67 -12.26 8.73 3.36
CA ARG A 67 -11.21 8.00 2.65
C ARG A 67 -11.09 6.54 3.13
N MET A 68 -11.00 6.36 4.44
CA MET A 68 -10.89 5.03 5.05
C MET A 68 -12.10 4.14 4.73
N ARG A 69 -13.31 4.71 4.81
CA ARG A 69 -14.53 3.95 4.45
C ARG A 69 -14.52 3.56 2.97
N LEU A 70 -14.22 4.49 2.08
CA LEU A 70 -14.14 4.25 0.64
C LEU A 70 -13.12 3.16 0.32
N MET A 71 -11.93 3.24 0.89
CA MET A 71 -10.87 2.24 0.72
C MET A 71 -11.31 0.85 1.20
N ASN A 72 -11.98 0.77 2.34
CA ASN A 72 -12.49 -0.49 2.87
C ASN A 72 -13.59 -1.09 1.98
N ASP A 73 -14.45 -0.25 1.40
CA ASP A 73 -15.50 -0.70 0.48
C ASP A 73 -14.88 -1.25 -0.82
N PHE A 74 -13.87 -0.58 -1.39
CA PHE A 74 -13.10 -1.09 -2.53
C PHE A 74 -12.38 -2.39 -2.20
N GLN A 75 -11.71 -2.46 -1.06
CA GLN A 75 -11.05 -3.67 -0.60
C GLN A 75 -12.04 -4.84 -0.48
N SER A 76 -13.21 -4.61 0.11
CA SER A 76 -14.26 -5.62 0.22
C SER A 76 -14.73 -6.09 -1.17
N GLY A 77 -14.89 -5.17 -2.11
CA GLY A 77 -15.22 -5.49 -3.52
C GLY A 77 -14.15 -6.35 -4.18
N LEU A 78 -12.87 -5.99 -4.01
CA LEU A 78 -11.73 -6.75 -4.54
C LEU A 78 -11.63 -8.16 -3.94
N GLY A 79 -12.03 -8.34 -2.68
CA GLY A 79 -12.08 -9.64 -2.01
C GLY A 79 -12.99 -10.67 -2.69
N ASN A 80 -13.87 -10.25 -3.63
CA ASN A 80 -14.63 -11.19 -4.46
C ASN A 80 -13.82 -11.80 -5.60
N MET A 81 -12.69 -11.17 -5.98
CA MET A 81 -11.84 -11.60 -7.10
C MET A 81 -10.47 -12.12 -6.64
N TYR A 82 -10.01 -11.68 -5.48
CA TYR A 82 -8.70 -11.98 -4.92
C TYR A 82 -8.82 -12.72 -3.59
N ASP A 83 -7.87 -13.59 -3.30
CA ASP A 83 -7.80 -14.32 -2.03
C ASP A 83 -7.29 -13.43 -0.90
N TRP A 84 -6.40 -12.49 -1.23
CA TRP A 84 -5.86 -11.48 -0.33
C TRP A 84 -5.82 -10.11 -0.99
N VAL A 85 -6.15 -9.10 -0.21
CA VAL A 85 -6.06 -7.69 -0.60
C VAL A 85 -5.10 -6.98 0.35
N ILE A 86 -4.03 -6.43 -0.20
CA ILE A 86 -3.10 -5.53 0.49
C ILE A 86 -3.63 -4.12 0.33
N GLN A 87 -3.78 -3.40 1.44
CA GLN A 87 -4.18 -2.00 1.46
C GLN A 87 -3.16 -1.20 2.25
N THR A 88 -2.53 -0.23 1.58
CA THR A 88 -1.54 0.66 2.18
C THR A 88 -1.71 2.07 1.65
N ASP A 89 -1.17 3.06 2.35
CA ASP A 89 -0.95 4.37 1.79
C ASP A 89 0.15 4.32 0.71
N ALA A 90 0.21 5.30 -0.19
CA ALA A 90 1.16 5.28 -1.31
C ALA A 90 2.62 5.40 -0.86
N ASP A 91 2.86 5.94 0.32
CA ASP A 91 4.17 6.07 0.99
C ASP A 91 4.51 4.88 1.91
N GLU A 92 3.69 3.82 1.92
CA GLU A 92 3.90 2.64 2.76
C GLU A 92 4.28 1.41 1.94
N LEU A 93 5.45 0.88 2.22
CA LEU A 93 6.00 -0.32 1.57
C LEU A 93 6.11 -1.46 2.58
N VAL A 94 5.23 -2.45 2.47
CA VAL A 94 5.30 -3.63 3.34
C VAL A 94 6.45 -4.53 2.90
N CYS A 95 7.33 -4.82 3.84
CA CYS A 95 8.42 -5.77 3.66
C CYS A 95 8.20 -7.00 4.55
N PHE A 96 8.49 -8.17 4.04
CA PHE A 96 8.53 -9.40 4.83
C PHE A 96 10.00 -9.78 5.11
N ASN A 97 10.21 -10.55 6.18
CA ASN A 97 11.54 -11.07 6.48
C ASN A 97 11.94 -12.11 5.41
N PRO A 98 12.99 -11.85 4.59
CA PRO A 98 13.40 -12.75 3.51
C PRO A 98 13.99 -14.08 4.02
N ASP A 99 14.45 -14.15 5.26
CA ASP A 99 14.94 -15.40 5.87
C ASP A 99 13.78 -16.34 6.22
N THR A 100 12.55 -15.81 6.36
CA THR A 100 11.36 -16.57 6.73
C THR A 100 10.44 -16.81 5.53
N TYR A 101 10.27 -15.81 4.67
CA TYR A 101 9.30 -15.84 3.56
C TYR A 101 9.97 -15.51 2.24
N ARG A 102 9.63 -16.27 1.20
CA ARG A 102 10.14 -16.06 -0.17
C ARG A 102 9.33 -15.06 -0.97
N SER A 103 8.07 -14.84 -0.58
CA SER A 103 7.13 -13.95 -1.28
C SER A 103 5.92 -13.65 -0.40
N PHE A 104 5.09 -12.68 -0.80
CA PHE A 104 3.78 -12.47 -0.17
C PHE A 104 2.89 -13.72 -0.26
N ALA A 105 2.94 -14.47 -1.37
CA ALA A 105 2.18 -15.70 -1.50
C ALA A 105 2.62 -16.76 -0.49
N ASP A 106 3.91 -16.87 -0.23
CA ASP A 106 4.47 -17.77 0.77
C ASP A 106 4.04 -17.37 2.19
N LEU A 107 4.15 -16.08 2.53
CA LEU A 107 3.68 -15.53 3.81
C LEU A 107 2.19 -15.81 4.02
N PHE A 108 1.37 -15.55 3.01
CA PHE A 108 -0.08 -15.75 3.10
C PHE A 108 -0.48 -17.23 3.14
N ALA A 109 0.31 -18.13 2.57
CA ALA A 109 0.09 -19.58 2.65
C ALA A 109 0.37 -20.13 4.06
N GLN A 110 1.30 -19.52 4.77
CA GLN A 110 1.72 -19.95 6.11
C GLN A 110 0.84 -19.39 7.24
N THR A 111 -0.05 -18.42 6.94
CA THR A 111 -0.92 -17.83 7.96
C THR A 111 -2.34 -18.37 7.92
N SER A 112 -2.89 -18.68 9.09
CA SER A 112 -4.32 -18.98 9.29
C SER A 112 -5.15 -17.75 9.63
N ALA A 113 -4.49 -16.64 10.00
CA ALA A 113 -5.17 -15.41 10.39
C ALA A 113 -5.93 -14.78 9.21
N PRO A 114 -7.08 -14.15 9.44
CA PRO A 114 -7.85 -13.49 8.38
C PRO A 114 -7.30 -12.10 8.03
N ALA A 115 -6.44 -11.52 8.88
CA ALA A 115 -5.76 -10.25 8.66
C ALA A 115 -4.32 -10.33 9.15
N ILE A 116 -3.43 -9.56 8.53
CA ILE A 116 -2.02 -9.48 8.91
C ILE A 116 -1.69 -8.05 9.30
N PHE A 117 -1.03 -7.93 10.46
CA PHE A 117 -0.54 -6.68 11.01
C PHE A 117 0.96 -6.56 10.76
N GLY A 118 1.42 -5.34 10.47
CA GLY A 118 2.82 -5.02 10.32
C GLY A 118 3.33 -4.15 11.46
N LEU A 119 4.62 -4.26 11.74
CA LEU A 119 5.33 -3.29 12.56
C LEU A 119 5.63 -2.05 11.71
N GLY A 120 5.22 -0.89 12.16
CA GLY A 120 5.48 0.39 11.49
C GLY A 120 6.92 0.85 11.72
N LEU A 121 7.61 1.09 10.62
CA LEU A 121 8.97 1.64 10.60
C LEU A 121 8.97 2.93 9.78
N ASN A 122 9.38 4.04 10.39
CA ASN A 122 9.55 5.30 9.68
C ASN A 122 11.02 5.41 9.23
N LEU A 123 11.25 5.35 7.92
CA LEU A 123 12.60 5.49 7.35
C LEU A 123 13.12 6.91 7.62
N ALA A 124 14.36 7.01 8.06
CA ALA A 124 15.01 8.27 8.33
C ALA A 124 16.20 8.49 7.40
N GLU A 125 16.35 9.72 6.94
CA GLU A 125 17.59 10.20 6.35
C GLU A 125 18.53 10.65 7.49
N ILE A 126 19.76 10.22 7.41
CA ILE A 126 20.81 10.58 8.40
C ILE A 126 21.97 11.28 7.73
N ASP A 127 22.82 11.95 8.53
CA ASP A 127 24.05 12.56 8.05
C ASP A 127 24.93 11.51 7.36
N GLY A 128 25.32 11.78 6.13
CA GLY A 128 26.12 10.87 5.29
C GLY A 128 25.29 10.07 4.28
N ASP A 129 23.97 10.09 4.35
CA ASP A 129 23.14 9.56 3.28
C ASP A 129 23.27 10.44 2.02
N GLY A 130 23.46 9.81 0.88
CA GLY A 130 23.46 10.51 -0.41
C GLY A 130 22.06 11.01 -0.77
N PRO A 131 21.95 12.10 -1.58
CA PRO A 131 20.67 12.57 -2.08
C PRO A 131 20.00 11.50 -2.95
N MET A 132 18.69 11.32 -2.78
CA MET A 132 17.92 10.46 -3.64
C MET A 132 17.60 11.16 -4.96
N LYS A 133 17.70 10.43 -6.08
CA LYS A 133 17.35 10.89 -7.40
C LYS A 133 15.96 10.37 -7.80
N ALA A 134 15.34 11.03 -8.76
CA ALA A 134 14.13 10.50 -9.39
C ALA A 134 14.41 9.09 -9.95
N GLY A 135 13.57 8.13 -9.59
CA GLY A 135 13.72 6.74 -10.00
C GLY A 135 14.53 5.84 -9.05
N ASP A 136 15.21 6.38 -8.05
CA ASP A 136 15.89 5.55 -7.05
C ASP A 136 14.85 4.74 -6.23
N ASN A 137 15.25 3.54 -5.80
CA ASN A 137 14.44 2.77 -4.86
C ASN A 137 14.82 3.17 -3.43
N VAL A 138 13.84 3.56 -2.61
CA VAL A 138 14.08 4.03 -1.24
C VAL A 138 14.66 2.95 -0.33
N LEU A 139 14.22 1.70 -0.45
CA LEU A 139 14.59 0.62 0.48
C LEU A 139 16.10 0.31 0.51
N PRO A 140 16.84 0.22 -0.61
CA PRO A 140 18.29 0.05 -0.56
C PRO A 140 19.03 1.34 -0.22
N CYS A 141 18.42 2.52 -0.39
CA CYS A 141 19.07 3.81 -0.18
C CYS A 141 18.99 4.34 1.27
N ARG A 142 18.02 3.86 2.05
CA ARG A 142 17.82 4.26 3.46
C ARG A 142 17.87 3.03 4.36
N LYS A 143 18.75 3.06 5.36
CA LYS A 143 19.06 1.90 6.21
C LYS A 143 18.70 2.13 7.67
N VAL A 144 18.31 3.35 8.03
CA VAL A 144 17.92 3.71 9.39
C VAL A 144 16.41 3.91 9.44
N ALA A 145 15.78 3.36 10.46
CA ALA A 145 14.36 3.52 10.68
C ALA A 145 14.05 3.62 12.17
N CYS A 146 13.02 4.38 12.50
CA CYS A 146 12.45 4.46 13.84
C CYS A 146 11.17 3.62 13.91
N VAL A 147 11.06 2.79 14.95
CA VAL A 147 9.80 2.07 15.22
C VAL A 147 8.75 3.07 15.68
N THR A 148 7.55 2.97 15.10
CA THR A 148 6.43 3.81 15.47
C THR A 148 5.13 3.01 15.55
N GLY A 149 4.40 3.20 16.66
CA GLY A 149 3.09 2.59 16.85
C GLY A 149 2.04 3.12 15.86
N ASN A 150 2.20 4.37 15.42
CA ASN A 150 1.22 5.04 14.53
C ASN A 150 1.09 4.37 13.16
N TYR A 151 2.14 3.70 12.67
CA TYR A 151 2.12 2.98 11.40
C TYR A 151 2.03 1.46 11.56
N SER A 152 1.90 0.98 12.83
CA SER A 152 1.68 -0.44 13.12
C SER A 152 0.20 -0.75 13.00
N LYS A 153 -0.22 -1.32 11.87
CA LYS A 153 -1.63 -1.53 11.53
C LYS A 153 -1.84 -2.79 10.68
N ALA A 154 -3.12 -3.18 10.51
CA ALA A 154 -3.46 -4.21 9.54
C ALA A 154 -3.19 -3.69 8.12
N TRP A 155 -2.49 -4.46 7.30
CA TRP A 155 -2.14 -4.09 5.93
C TRP A 155 -2.64 -5.08 4.88
N ALA A 156 -3.03 -6.28 5.27
CA ALA A 156 -3.61 -7.27 4.35
C ALA A 156 -4.76 -8.02 5.00
N VAL A 157 -5.77 -8.33 4.21
CA VAL A 157 -6.93 -9.08 4.63
C VAL A 157 -7.28 -10.18 3.65
N ARG A 158 -7.76 -11.29 4.19
CA ARG A 158 -8.31 -12.39 3.42
C ARG A 158 -9.73 -12.03 2.94
N LYS A 159 -10.13 -12.51 1.78
CA LYS A 159 -11.43 -12.23 1.14
C LYS A 159 -12.67 -12.39 2.03
N SER A 160 -12.60 -13.21 3.04
CA SER A 160 -13.73 -13.49 3.94
C SER A 160 -13.91 -12.48 5.07
N LEU A 161 -12.97 -11.53 5.23
CA LEU A 161 -13.01 -10.59 6.34
C LEU A 161 -13.50 -9.20 5.89
N PRO A 162 -14.70 -8.76 6.32
CA PRO A 162 -15.10 -7.38 6.14
C PRO A 162 -14.37 -6.49 7.16
N LEU A 163 -13.20 -5.95 6.80
CA LEU A 163 -12.56 -4.93 7.61
C LEU A 163 -13.31 -3.61 7.46
N ARG A 164 -13.67 -3.03 8.60
CA ARG A 164 -14.30 -1.72 8.63
C ARG A 164 -13.31 -0.58 8.94
N TRP A 165 -12.07 -0.91 9.35
CA TRP A 165 -11.04 0.07 9.72
C TRP A 165 -9.64 -0.45 9.43
N HIS A 166 -8.91 0.26 8.56
CA HIS A 166 -7.46 0.28 8.53
C HIS A 166 -7.04 1.57 9.22
N GLY A 167 -6.68 1.53 10.46
CA GLY A 167 -6.26 2.71 11.18
C GLY A 167 -5.69 2.35 12.53
N VAL A 168 -4.80 3.17 13.01
CA VAL A 168 -4.36 3.15 14.40
C VAL A 168 -5.48 3.74 15.25
N PHE A 169 -5.95 2.96 16.21
CA PHE A 169 -6.71 3.53 17.32
C PHE A 169 -5.68 3.98 18.36
N CYS A 170 -5.61 5.28 18.59
CA CYS A 170 -5.02 5.83 19.80
C CYS A 170 -6.06 5.83 20.90
#